data_26b5bbd2fa0cbab67805c0c92cd23b12
#
_entry.id   26b5bbd2fa0cbab67805c0c92cd23b12
#
_cell.length_a   1.000
_cell.length_b   1.000
_cell.length_c   1.000
_cell.angle_alpha   90.00
_cell.angle_beta   90.00
_cell.angle_gamma   90.00
#
_symmetry.space_group_name_H-M   'P 1'
#
loop_
_entity.id
_entity.type
_entity.pdbx_description
1 polymer ?
#
loop_
_entity_poly.entity_id
_entity_poly.type
_entity_poly.pdbx_seq_one_letter_code
_entity_poly.pdbx_strand_id
1 'polypeptide(L)'
;TYQRSYNLTARQLAMTIIRDVLKQTGITATAGIGTNMYLAKVAMDIVAKKMPADKDGVRIAELDEMTYRQQLWDYRPITKFWRVGHGIADKLAMYGVDTMGKLARLSEQNEELLYRLFGVNAELLIDHAWGWEPCTMEVVKAYRPETNSFSNGQVLQSAYDWKKAR
;
A
#
# COMPACT_ATOMS: atom_id res chain seq x y z
N THR A 1 15.65 12.49 -16.02
CA THR A 1 15.34 12.45 -14.56
C THR A 1 16.64 12.41 -13.75
N TYR A 2 16.61 12.89 -12.50
CA TYR A 2 17.77 12.87 -11.58
C TYR A 2 18.45 11.50 -11.51
N GLN A 3 17.66 10.44 -11.36
CA GLN A 3 18.14 9.07 -11.33
C GLN A 3 18.98 8.71 -12.58
N ARG A 4 18.51 9.06 -13.77
CA ARG A 4 19.24 8.81 -15.03
C ARG A 4 20.51 9.65 -15.13
N SER A 5 20.46 10.93 -14.71
CA SER A 5 21.62 11.83 -14.78
C SER A 5 22.79 11.36 -13.90
N TYR A 6 22.50 10.67 -12.79
CA TYR A 6 23.51 10.16 -11.86
C TYR A 6 23.70 8.64 -11.92
N ASN A 7 23.05 7.97 -12.89
CA ASN A 7 23.12 6.50 -13.09
C ASN A 7 22.83 5.71 -11.79
N LEU A 8 21.82 6.13 -11.03
CA LEU A 8 21.43 5.52 -9.76
C LEU A 8 20.41 4.41 -9.96
N THR A 9 20.53 3.33 -9.20
CA THR A 9 19.43 2.38 -9.04
C THR A 9 18.30 3.01 -8.20
N ALA A 10 17.08 2.44 -8.27
CA ALA A 10 15.94 2.91 -7.44
C ALA A 10 16.30 2.89 -5.94
N ARG A 11 16.98 1.82 -5.50
CA ARG A 11 17.45 1.67 -4.11
C ARG A 11 18.46 2.74 -3.71
N GLN A 12 19.43 3.04 -4.58
CA GLN A 12 20.42 4.09 -4.33
C GLN A 12 19.75 5.47 -4.25
N LEU A 13 18.80 5.75 -5.12
CA LEU A 13 18.05 7.00 -5.09
C LEU A 13 17.24 7.12 -3.78
N ALA A 14 16.48 6.08 -3.41
CA ALA A 14 15.72 6.07 -2.16
C ALA A 14 16.63 6.27 -0.94
N MET A 15 17.78 5.58 -0.91
CA MET A 15 18.76 5.72 0.17
C MET A 15 19.33 7.16 0.23
N THR A 16 19.64 7.77 -0.90
CA THR A 16 20.14 9.16 -0.98
C THR A 16 19.11 10.13 -0.39
N ILE A 17 17.83 9.99 -0.79
CA ILE A 17 16.75 10.85 -0.29
C ILE A 17 16.58 10.68 1.23
N ILE A 18 16.50 9.44 1.72
CA ILE A 18 16.27 9.17 3.14
C ILE A 18 17.43 9.71 4.00
N ARG A 19 18.68 9.52 3.55
CA ARG A 19 19.84 10.01 4.27
C ARG A 19 19.95 11.54 4.28
N ASP A 20 19.55 12.19 3.20
CA ASP A 20 19.50 13.65 3.17
C ASP A 20 18.43 14.18 4.13
N VAL A 21 17.24 13.58 4.15
CA VAL A 21 16.19 13.92 5.13
C VAL A 21 16.70 13.68 6.57
N LEU A 22 17.32 12.54 6.83
CA LEU A 22 17.89 12.24 8.15
C LEU A 22 18.92 13.29 8.57
N LYS A 23 19.81 13.66 7.66
CA LYS A 23 20.84 14.70 7.93
C LYS A 23 20.23 16.06 8.24
N GLN A 24 19.15 16.44 7.55
CA GLN A 24 18.54 17.76 7.71
C GLN A 24 17.57 17.83 8.90
N THR A 25 16.90 16.75 9.23
CA THR A 25 15.78 16.76 10.20
C THR A 25 15.98 15.85 11.41
N GLY A 26 16.96 14.94 11.37
CA GLY A 26 17.12 13.90 12.38
C GLY A 26 16.09 12.78 12.29
N ILE A 27 15.21 12.77 11.27
CA ILE A 27 14.14 11.79 11.09
C ILE A 27 14.56 10.76 10.03
N THR A 28 14.52 9.47 10.40
CA THR A 28 14.71 8.38 9.45
C THR A 28 13.40 7.96 8.80
N ALA A 29 13.46 7.22 7.69
CA ALA A 29 12.29 6.74 6.98
C ALA A 29 12.46 5.28 6.52
N THR A 30 11.31 4.67 6.22
CA THR A 30 11.21 3.35 5.60
C THR A 30 10.70 3.53 4.18
N ALA A 31 11.25 2.80 3.22
CA ALA A 31 10.82 2.85 1.83
C ALA A 31 10.44 1.48 1.29
N GLY A 32 9.51 1.49 0.32
CA GLY A 32 9.18 0.35 -0.51
C GLY A 32 9.41 0.70 -1.98
N ILE A 33 9.99 -0.22 -2.70
CA ILE A 33 10.21 -0.15 -4.14
C ILE A 33 9.39 -1.26 -4.79
N GLY A 34 8.69 -0.94 -5.87
CA GLY A 34 7.87 -1.92 -6.58
C GLY A 34 7.77 -1.59 -8.05
N THR A 35 7.43 -2.57 -8.88
CA THR A 35 7.15 -2.41 -10.30
C THR A 35 5.90 -1.58 -10.56
N ASN A 36 5.01 -1.47 -9.56
CA ASN A 36 3.84 -0.61 -9.54
C ASN A 36 3.62 0.00 -8.14
N MET A 37 2.67 0.94 -8.01
CA MET A 37 2.42 1.65 -6.76
C MET A 37 1.90 0.75 -5.65
N TYR A 38 1.08 -0.26 -5.97
CA TYR A 38 0.59 -1.23 -4.99
C TYR A 38 1.74 -2.03 -4.38
N LEU A 39 2.62 -2.59 -5.22
CA LEU A 39 3.77 -3.37 -4.76
C LEU A 39 4.76 -2.53 -3.96
N ALA A 40 5.01 -1.27 -4.36
CA ALA A 40 5.82 -0.34 -3.58
C ALA A 40 5.21 -0.10 -2.18
N LYS A 41 3.90 0.10 -2.11
CA LYS A 41 3.18 0.29 -0.83
C LYS A 41 3.23 -0.96 0.05
N VAL A 42 3.01 -2.15 -0.52
CA VAL A 42 3.06 -3.43 0.20
C VAL A 42 4.48 -3.75 0.66
N ALA A 43 5.50 -3.51 -0.19
CA ALA A 43 6.91 -3.64 0.18
C ALA A 43 7.24 -2.80 1.42
N MET A 44 6.79 -1.56 1.45
CA MET A 44 7.02 -0.65 2.58
C MET A 44 6.29 -1.12 3.85
N ASP A 45 4.99 -1.42 3.75
CA ASP A 45 4.14 -1.65 4.93
C ASP A 45 4.30 -3.05 5.53
N ILE A 46 4.56 -4.06 4.74
CA ILE A 46 4.61 -5.46 5.20
C ILE A 46 6.05 -5.95 5.32
N VAL A 47 6.88 -5.72 4.29
CA VAL A 47 8.24 -6.29 4.25
C VAL A 47 9.24 -5.39 4.96
N ALA A 48 9.38 -4.12 4.54
CA ALA A 48 10.41 -3.25 5.06
C ALA A 48 10.28 -2.99 6.57
N LYS A 49 9.04 -2.85 7.08
CA LYS A 49 8.81 -2.65 8.52
C LYS A 49 9.26 -3.82 9.41
N LYS A 50 9.42 -5.01 8.84
CA LYS A 50 9.89 -6.21 9.57
C LYS A 50 11.37 -6.49 9.38
N MET A 51 12.02 -5.81 8.44
CA MET A 51 13.45 -5.96 8.21
C MET A 51 14.25 -5.29 9.32
N PRO A 52 15.45 -5.80 9.64
CA PRO A 52 16.39 -5.04 10.48
C PRO A 52 16.74 -3.72 9.79
N ALA A 53 16.85 -2.67 10.58
CA ALA A 53 17.33 -1.39 10.09
C ALA A 53 18.84 -1.46 9.82
N ASP A 54 19.32 -0.66 8.88
CA ASP A 54 20.76 -0.42 8.73
C ASP A 54 21.27 0.49 9.89
N LYS A 55 22.56 0.83 9.85
CA LYS A 55 23.20 1.68 10.85
C LYS A 55 22.58 3.07 11.01
N ASP A 56 21.88 3.55 9.99
CA ASP A 56 21.21 4.85 9.95
C ASP A 56 19.70 4.73 10.27
N GLY A 57 19.24 3.55 10.69
CA GLY A 57 17.84 3.29 10.97
C GLY A 57 16.96 3.06 9.73
N VAL A 58 17.56 2.99 8.54
CA VAL A 58 16.84 2.90 7.26
C VAL A 58 16.42 1.46 6.97
N ARG A 59 15.21 1.29 6.43
CA ARG A 59 14.67 0.02 5.95
C ARG A 59 14.14 0.22 4.54
N ILE A 60 14.60 -0.60 3.59
CA ILE A 60 14.13 -0.57 2.20
C ILE A 60 13.84 -1.98 1.75
N ALA A 61 12.61 -2.24 1.30
CA ALA A 61 12.21 -3.49 0.67
C ALA A 61 11.84 -3.27 -0.80
N GLU A 62 11.99 -4.31 -1.60
CA GLU A 62 11.69 -4.31 -3.02
C GLU A 62 10.79 -5.49 -3.35
N LEU A 63 9.74 -5.28 -4.15
CA LEU A 63 8.84 -6.32 -4.66
C LEU A 63 8.56 -6.11 -6.14
N ASP A 64 8.61 -7.19 -6.88
CA ASP A 64 7.93 -7.37 -8.15
C ASP A 64 6.75 -8.34 -7.98
N GLU A 65 6.00 -8.60 -9.03
CA GLU A 65 4.82 -9.47 -9.01
C GLU A 65 5.17 -10.91 -8.59
N MET A 66 6.32 -11.42 -9.00
CA MET A 66 6.75 -12.79 -8.68
C MET A 66 7.18 -12.91 -7.22
N THR A 67 8.02 -12.01 -6.75
CA THR A 67 8.48 -11.98 -5.36
C THR A 67 7.32 -11.69 -4.39
N TYR A 68 6.37 -10.85 -4.78
CA TYR A 68 5.12 -10.64 -4.04
C TYR A 68 4.35 -11.95 -3.86
N ARG A 69 4.09 -12.70 -4.95
CA ARG A 69 3.37 -13.97 -4.88
C ARG A 69 4.10 -15.00 -4.05
N GLN A 70 5.42 -15.13 -4.22
CA GLN A 70 6.23 -16.09 -3.48
C GLN A 70 6.30 -15.81 -1.99
N GLN A 71 6.37 -14.54 -1.58
CA GLN A 71 6.61 -14.15 -0.20
C GLN A 71 5.33 -13.83 0.57
N LEU A 72 4.30 -13.31 -0.09
CA LEU A 72 3.17 -12.69 0.58
C LEU A 72 1.80 -13.31 0.25
N TRP A 73 1.68 -14.23 -0.68
CA TRP A 73 0.39 -14.85 -1.00
C TRP A 73 -0.24 -15.58 0.19
N ASP A 74 0.57 -16.15 1.09
CA ASP A 74 0.09 -16.83 2.30
C ASP A 74 0.18 -15.96 3.57
N TYR A 75 0.54 -14.68 3.40
CA TYR A 75 0.70 -13.76 4.52
C TYR A 75 -0.64 -13.42 5.19
N ARG A 76 -0.63 -13.38 6.52
CA ARG A 76 -1.78 -13.05 7.37
C ARG A 76 -1.45 -11.97 8.39
N PRO A 77 -2.47 -11.20 8.83
CA PRO A 77 -3.84 -11.17 8.33
C PRO A 77 -3.96 -10.42 6.99
N ILE A 78 -4.96 -10.76 6.18
CA ILE A 78 -5.22 -10.13 4.88
C ILE A 78 -5.46 -8.60 4.99
N THR A 79 -5.92 -8.14 6.14
CA THR A 79 -6.14 -6.71 6.45
C THR A 79 -4.86 -5.87 6.51
N LYS A 80 -3.69 -6.48 6.43
CA LYS A 80 -2.42 -5.75 6.30
C LYS A 80 -2.15 -5.25 4.89
N PHE A 81 -2.86 -5.81 3.91
CA PHE A 81 -2.73 -5.36 2.53
C PHE A 81 -3.51 -4.08 2.30
N TRP A 82 -2.91 -3.17 1.56
CA TRP A 82 -3.53 -1.90 1.23
C TRP A 82 -4.89 -2.09 0.58
N ARG A 83 -5.88 -1.30 1.01
CA ARG A 83 -7.29 -1.33 0.59
C ARG A 83 -8.08 -2.57 1.02
N VAL A 84 -7.54 -3.46 1.83
CA VAL A 84 -8.28 -4.57 2.44
C VAL A 84 -8.63 -4.22 3.88
N GLY A 85 -9.80 -3.63 4.08
CA GLY A 85 -10.34 -3.36 5.42
C GLY A 85 -11.06 -4.55 6.03
N HIS A 86 -11.47 -4.43 7.31
CA HIS A 86 -12.17 -5.50 8.02
C HIS A 86 -13.44 -5.96 7.30
N GLY A 87 -14.26 -5.04 6.76
CA GLY A 87 -15.50 -5.42 6.06
C GLY A 87 -15.26 -6.28 4.81
N ILE A 88 -14.13 -6.10 4.10
CA ILE A 88 -13.73 -6.97 2.99
C ILE A 88 -13.26 -8.31 3.54
N ALA A 89 -12.39 -8.29 4.54
CA ALA A 89 -11.84 -9.50 5.14
C ALA A 89 -12.94 -10.40 5.73
N ASP A 90 -13.91 -9.83 6.42
CA ASP A 90 -15.03 -10.57 7.03
C ASP A 90 -15.90 -11.26 5.95
N LYS A 91 -16.22 -10.55 4.86
CA LYS A 91 -16.95 -11.14 3.73
C LYS A 91 -16.16 -12.28 3.07
N LEU A 92 -14.85 -12.10 2.86
CA LEU A 92 -14.00 -13.13 2.28
C LEU A 92 -13.86 -14.35 3.19
N ALA A 93 -13.80 -14.14 4.51
CA ALA A 93 -13.68 -15.21 5.49
C ALA A 93 -14.87 -16.18 5.46
N MET A 94 -16.09 -15.71 5.14
CA MET A 94 -17.27 -16.57 4.95
C MET A 94 -17.09 -17.61 3.83
N TYR A 95 -16.17 -17.38 2.92
CA TYR A 95 -15.81 -18.28 1.82
C TYR A 95 -14.44 -18.94 2.01
N GLY A 96 -13.88 -18.87 3.23
CA GLY A 96 -12.58 -19.49 3.55
C GLY A 96 -11.37 -18.75 2.97
N VAL A 97 -11.55 -17.51 2.49
CA VAL A 97 -10.50 -16.67 1.87
C VAL A 97 -9.95 -15.72 2.92
N ASP A 98 -8.74 -16.00 3.39
CA ASP A 98 -8.04 -15.25 4.45
C ASP A 98 -6.64 -14.76 4.03
N THR A 99 -6.26 -15.00 2.76
CA THR A 99 -4.99 -14.57 2.17
C THR A 99 -5.16 -14.08 0.74
N MET A 100 -4.21 -13.27 0.25
CA MET A 100 -4.22 -12.77 -1.13
C MET A 100 -4.07 -13.91 -2.15
N GLY A 101 -3.30 -14.94 -1.84
CA GLY A 101 -3.18 -16.11 -2.72
C GLY A 101 -4.47 -16.93 -2.83
N LYS A 102 -5.27 -17.04 -1.76
CA LYS A 102 -6.59 -17.67 -1.85
C LYS A 102 -7.57 -16.79 -2.65
N LEU A 103 -7.49 -15.48 -2.48
CA LEU A 103 -8.29 -14.54 -3.25
C LEU A 103 -7.98 -14.62 -4.76
N ALA A 104 -6.70 -14.65 -5.12
CA ALA A 104 -6.26 -14.81 -6.49
C ALA A 104 -6.80 -16.13 -7.10
N ARG A 105 -6.69 -17.25 -6.39
CA ARG A 105 -7.24 -18.53 -6.83
C ARG A 105 -8.76 -18.53 -6.93
N LEU A 106 -9.46 -17.83 -6.01
CA LEU A 106 -10.91 -17.69 -6.10
C LEU A 106 -11.32 -16.89 -7.33
N SER A 107 -10.57 -15.86 -7.74
CA SER A 107 -10.87 -15.09 -8.96
C SER A 107 -10.81 -15.94 -10.24
N GLU A 108 -9.92 -16.93 -10.30
CA GLU A 108 -9.88 -17.88 -11.43
C GLU A 108 -11.05 -18.89 -11.42
N GLN A 109 -11.50 -19.26 -10.23
CA GLN A 109 -12.53 -20.29 -10.08
C GLN A 109 -13.96 -19.74 -10.13
N ASN A 110 -14.18 -18.55 -9.57
CA ASN A 110 -15.51 -17.94 -9.42
C ASN A 110 -15.41 -16.42 -9.26
N GLU A 111 -15.00 -15.74 -10.32
CA GLU A 111 -14.89 -14.28 -10.34
C GLU A 111 -16.24 -13.58 -10.09
N GLU A 112 -17.33 -14.16 -10.61
CA GLU A 112 -18.69 -13.64 -10.44
C GLU A 112 -19.09 -13.51 -8.96
N LEU A 113 -18.63 -14.42 -8.11
CA LEU A 113 -18.85 -14.31 -6.67
C LEU A 113 -18.21 -13.04 -6.11
N LEU A 114 -17.00 -12.70 -6.53
CA LEU A 114 -16.31 -11.48 -6.07
C LEU A 114 -17.04 -10.22 -6.51
N TYR A 115 -17.54 -10.19 -7.77
CA TYR A 115 -18.36 -9.06 -8.25
C TYR A 115 -19.69 -8.94 -7.47
N ARG A 116 -20.35 -10.04 -7.12
CA ARG A 116 -21.54 -10.02 -6.27
C ARG A 116 -21.27 -9.48 -4.87
N LEU A 117 -20.12 -9.78 -4.30
CA LEU A 117 -19.75 -9.35 -2.93
C LEU A 117 -19.28 -7.89 -2.88
N PHE A 118 -18.57 -7.42 -3.90
CA PHE A 118 -17.82 -6.16 -3.86
C PHE A 118 -18.16 -5.19 -4.99
N GLY A 119 -19.03 -5.58 -5.95
CA GLY A 119 -19.34 -4.75 -7.11
C GLY A 119 -18.09 -4.41 -7.92
N VAL A 120 -18.02 -3.21 -8.44
CA VAL A 120 -16.86 -2.72 -9.23
C VAL A 120 -15.52 -2.73 -8.46
N ASN A 121 -15.56 -2.74 -7.13
CA ASN A 121 -14.34 -2.85 -6.33
C ASN A 121 -13.70 -4.24 -6.39
N ALA A 122 -14.41 -5.25 -6.91
CA ALA A 122 -13.85 -6.60 -7.09
C ALA A 122 -12.67 -6.59 -8.05
N GLU A 123 -12.75 -5.82 -9.14
CA GLU A 123 -11.69 -5.72 -10.15
C GLU A 123 -10.35 -5.31 -9.51
N LEU A 124 -10.33 -4.18 -8.80
CA LEU A 124 -9.11 -3.73 -8.13
C LEU A 124 -8.64 -4.71 -7.05
N LEU A 125 -9.56 -5.36 -6.34
CA LEU A 125 -9.24 -6.34 -5.32
C LEU A 125 -8.57 -7.59 -5.94
N ILE A 126 -9.05 -8.04 -7.09
CA ILE A 126 -8.47 -9.14 -7.89
C ILE A 126 -7.08 -8.73 -8.40
N ASP A 127 -6.97 -7.56 -9.03
CA ASP A 127 -5.69 -7.03 -9.53
C ASP A 127 -4.63 -7.01 -8.43
N HIS A 128 -4.97 -6.47 -7.27
CA HIS A 128 -4.08 -6.45 -6.11
C HIS A 128 -3.71 -7.85 -5.58
N ALA A 129 -4.64 -8.81 -5.65
CA ALA A 129 -4.33 -10.19 -5.27
C ALA A 129 -3.27 -10.81 -6.20
N TRP A 130 -3.26 -10.45 -7.48
CA TRP A 130 -2.26 -10.85 -8.45
C TRP A 130 -0.98 -10.00 -8.42
N GLY A 131 -0.97 -8.90 -7.67
CA GLY A 131 0.15 -7.96 -7.58
C GLY A 131 0.15 -6.92 -8.70
N TRP A 132 -1.00 -6.67 -9.32
CA TRP A 132 -1.18 -5.69 -10.37
C TRP A 132 -1.79 -4.40 -9.83
N GLU A 133 -1.45 -3.25 -10.43
CA GLU A 133 -2.05 -1.94 -10.15
C GLU A 133 -2.24 -1.20 -11.47
N PRO A 134 -3.49 -0.98 -11.91
CA PRO A 134 -3.76 -0.30 -13.18
C PRO A 134 -3.46 1.20 -13.14
N CYS A 135 -3.47 1.81 -11.95
CA CYS A 135 -3.22 3.24 -11.80
C CYS A 135 -1.71 3.55 -11.89
N THR A 136 -1.31 4.25 -12.93
CA THR A 136 0.09 4.68 -13.13
C THR A 136 0.34 6.08 -12.58
N MET A 137 1.62 6.46 -12.43
CA MET A 137 1.99 7.82 -12.01
C MET A 137 1.56 8.89 -13.02
N GLU A 138 1.47 8.55 -14.31
CA GLU A 138 0.93 9.42 -15.35
C GLU A 138 -0.55 9.71 -15.12
N VAL A 139 -1.35 8.68 -14.80
CA VAL A 139 -2.77 8.82 -14.46
C VAL A 139 -2.94 9.71 -13.22
N VAL A 140 -2.14 9.48 -12.18
CA VAL A 140 -2.18 10.30 -10.96
C VAL A 140 -1.87 11.76 -11.26
N LYS A 141 -0.84 12.04 -12.07
CA LYS A 141 -0.45 13.41 -12.45
C LYS A 141 -1.47 14.10 -13.36
N ALA A 142 -2.13 13.35 -14.21
CA ALA A 142 -3.16 13.86 -15.12
C ALA A 142 -4.51 14.08 -14.43
N TYR A 143 -4.75 13.44 -13.28
CA TYR A 143 -6.02 13.54 -12.57
C TYR A 143 -6.37 14.98 -12.19
N ARG A 144 -7.59 15.37 -12.52
CA ARG A 144 -8.20 16.65 -12.11
C ARG A 144 -9.52 16.33 -11.42
N PRO A 145 -9.67 16.69 -10.13
CA PRO A 145 -10.91 16.42 -9.40
C PRO A 145 -12.04 17.29 -10.00
N GLU A 146 -13.20 16.67 -10.17
CA GLU A 146 -14.42 17.40 -10.61
C GLU A 146 -14.94 18.32 -9.52
N THR A 147 -14.72 17.96 -8.27
CA THR A 147 -15.12 18.75 -7.09
C THR A 147 -13.94 18.92 -6.15
N ASN A 148 -13.84 20.11 -5.55
CA ASN A 148 -12.87 20.39 -4.50
C ASN A 148 -13.60 20.48 -3.17
N SER A 149 -13.21 19.66 -2.20
CA SER A 149 -13.66 19.78 -0.82
C SER A 149 -12.47 20.04 0.10
N PHE A 150 -12.66 20.92 1.06
CA PHE A 150 -11.69 21.14 2.14
C PHE A 150 -12.32 20.73 3.44
N SER A 151 -11.69 19.84 4.18
CA SER A 151 -12.11 19.47 5.51
C SER A 151 -10.94 19.57 6.47
N ASN A 152 -11.20 20.13 7.65
CA ASN A 152 -10.25 20.16 8.75
C ASN A 152 -10.91 19.52 9.96
N GLY A 153 -10.17 18.70 10.68
CA GLY A 153 -10.66 18.02 11.87
C GLY A 153 -9.58 17.96 12.95
N GLN A 154 -10.00 18.08 14.19
CA GLN A 154 -9.14 17.90 15.35
C GLN A 154 -9.68 16.76 16.21
N VAL A 155 -8.81 15.83 16.57
CA VAL A 155 -9.14 14.83 17.57
C VAL A 155 -9.06 15.47 18.95
N LEU A 156 -10.18 15.52 19.64
CA LEU A 156 -10.26 16.10 20.98
C LEU A 156 -9.78 15.08 22.02
N GLN A 157 -9.01 15.53 22.97
CA GLN A 157 -8.54 14.68 24.11
C GLN A 157 -9.70 14.29 25.06
N SER A 158 -10.76 15.08 25.10
CA SER A 158 -11.98 14.83 25.86
C SER A 158 -13.17 15.43 25.15
N ALA A 159 -14.38 14.98 25.48
CA ALA A 159 -15.60 15.57 24.95
C ALA A 159 -15.71 17.05 25.35
N TYR A 160 -16.07 17.90 24.38
CA TYR A 160 -16.36 19.32 24.62
C TYR A 160 -17.87 19.51 24.69
N ASP A 161 -18.32 20.35 25.64
CA ASP A 161 -19.66 20.90 25.58
C ASP A 161 -19.72 22.04 24.51
N TRP A 162 -20.96 22.50 24.24
CA TRP A 162 -21.15 23.49 23.18
C TRP A 162 -20.45 24.85 23.46
N LYS A 163 -20.21 25.19 24.74
CA LYS A 163 -19.49 26.41 25.12
C LYS A 163 -17.99 26.30 24.82
N LYS A 164 -17.43 25.13 25.04
CA LYS A 164 -16.01 24.85 24.82
C LYS A 164 -15.69 24.53 23.36
N ALA A 165 -16.68 24.12 22.59
CA ALA A 165 -16.55 23.84 21.16
C ALA A 165 -16.68 25.11 20.29
N ARG A 166 -17.07 26.23 20.83
CA ARG A 166 -17.24 27.51 20.17
C ARG A 166 -16.00 28.38 20.27
#